data_7090a446ce8657f6f2fad72b35225579
#
_entry.id   7090a446ce8657f6f2fad72b35225579
#
_cell.length_a   1.000
_cell.length_b   1.000
_cell.length_c   1.000
_cell.angle_alpha   90.00
_cell.angle_beta   90.00
_cell.angle_gamma   90.00
#
_symmetry.space_group_name_H-M   'P 1'
#
loop_
_entity.id
_entity.type
_entity.pdbx_description
1 polymer ?
#
loop_
_entity_poly.entity_id
_entity_poly.type
_entity_poly.pdbx_seq_one_letter_code
_entity_poly.pdbx_strand_id
1 'polypeptide(L)'
;MTAPQHAPASSTFSVTLQILSIVFYTFIAFLCIGLPIAVLPSYVHDQLGFGAVIAGVTIGLQYLATLLSRPFAGRVADTLGGKRAIRFGLLGIAGCGVLTLLSAWTLSVPVVSLGLLLGGRVLLGLAQGLIGVATLSWGINQVGSQHTARVISWNGIASYGAIAIGAPLGVLAVAGLDFSVLGPALLLLSGLALWVLRKRPDMPVTRGERLPFWSAFARVAPCGLGLTLASIGYGTLTTFVTLYYLERGWVGAAWCLSAFGLCFIVSRLLFVNAVNRFGGYNVAVACMATEVLGLALLWLAPSPAWSLVGAGLTGFGLSLVYPALGVEAIKQVPSSSRGAGLGAYAVFFDMALAIAGPLMGAVAVHLGYASIFGVAALLALAGVGLTLALARRGQRR
;
A
#
# COMPACT_ATOMS: atom_id res chain seq x y z
N MET A 1 -16.60 20.16 45.52
CA MET A 1 -16.32 18.85 44.92
C MET A 1 -17.34 18.60 43.83
N THR A 2 -17.06 19.00 42.62
CA THR A 2 -17.90 18.74 41.43
C THR A 2 -17.43 17.43 40.82
N ALA A 3 -18.32 16.45 40.74
CA ALA A 3 -18.07 15.16 40.10
C ALA A 3 -17.70 15.34 38.62
N PRO A 4 -16.73 14.56 38.05
CA PRO A 4 -16.44 14.60 36.64
C PRO A 4 -17.64 14.10 35.86
N GLN A 5 -18.19 14.97 35.00
CA GLN A 5 -19.21 14.59 34.04
C GLN A 5 -18.62 13.53 33.09
N HIS A 6 -19.07 12.28 33.23
CA HIS A 6 -18.85 11.24 32.24
C HIS A 6 -19.48 11.70 30.91
N ALA A 7 -18.62 12.06 29.93
CA ALA A 7 -19.07 12.21 28.57
C ALA A 7 -19.73 10.88 28.13
N PRO A 8 -20.89 10.93 27.43
CA PRO A 8 -21.57 9.71 27.01
C PRO A 8 -20.65 8.88 26.13
N ALA A 9 -20.50 7.60 26.45
CA ALA A 9 -19.73 6.65 25.65
C ALA A 9 -20.27 6.68 24.22
N SER A 10 -19.49 7.24 23.29
CA SER A 10 -19.85 7.27 21.87
C SER A 10 -20.11 5.85 21.42
N SER A 11 -21.28 5.59 20.81
CA SER A 11 -21.63 4.25 20.36
C SER A 11 -20.56 3.72 19.40
N THR A 12 -20.30 2.42 19.43
CA THR A 12 -19.33 1.76 18.55
C THR A 12 -19.58 2.11 17.06
N PHE A 13 -20.82 2.38 16.70
CA PHE A 13 -21.24 2.81 15.36
C PHE A 13 -20.78 4.24 15.04
N SER A 14 -20.90 5.18 15.96
CA SER A 14 -20.45 6.56 15.82
C SER A 14 -18.94 6.65 15.59
N VAL A 15 -18.14 5.88 16.36
CA VAL A 15 -16.68 5.80 16.19
C VAL A 15 -16.33 5.27 14.80
N THR A 16 -17.02 4.23 14.32
CA THR A 16 -16.75 3.67 12.98
C THR A 16 -17.03 4.67 11.89
N LEU A 17 -18.14 5.39 11.97
CA LEU A 17 -18.53 6.40 10.98
C LEU A 17 -17.50 7.55 10.92
N GLN A 18 -16.97 7.96 12.07
CA GLN A 18 -15.91 8.96 12.16
C GLN A 18 -14.63 8.45 11.48
N ILE A 19 -14.23 7.20 11.73
CA ILE A 19 -13.06 6.58 11.09
C ILE A 19 -13.27 6.54 9.57
N LEU A 20 -14.41 6.03 9.10
CA LEU A 20 -14.72 5.91 7.66
C LEU A 20 -14.66 7.26 6.96
N SER A 21 -15.12 8.32 7.63
CA SER A 21 -15.11 9.66 7.07
C SER A 21 -13.72 10.25 6.80
N ILE A 22 -12.69 9.75 7.51
CA ILE A 22 -11.28 10.17 7.32
C ILE A 22 -10.57 9.19 6.38
N VAL A 23 -10.80 7.90 6.56
CA VAL A 23 -10.25 6.84 5.73
C VAL A 23 -10.73 6.94 4.27
N PHE A 24 -11.82 7.66 4.02
CA PHE A 24 -12.27 8.05 2.69
C PHE A 24 -11.14 8.68 1.84
N TYR A 25 -10.29 9.54 2.42
CA TYR A 25 -9.17 10.14 1.66
C TYR A 25 -8.10 9.12 1.31
N THR A 26 -7.87 8.13 2.16
CA THR A 26 -7.02 6.96 1.83
C THR A 26 -7.64 6.16 0.69
N PHE A 27 -8.96 5.89 0.75
CA PHE A 27 -9.65 5.17 -0.32
C PHE A 27 -9.50 5.89 -1.67
N ILE A 28 -9.72 7.20 -1.73
CA ILE A 28 -9.54 7.97 -2.97
C ILE A 28 -8.09 7.94 -3.46
N ALA A 29 -7.11 8.11 -2.57
CA ALA A 29 -5.70 8.07 -2.95
C ALA A 29 -5.32 6.69 -3.54
N PHE A 30 -5.75 5.60 -2.91
CA PHE A 30 -5.48 4.25 -3.38
C PHE A 30 -6.32 3.85 -4.60
N LEU A 31 -7.49 4.44 -4.81
CA LEU A 31 -8.27 4.29 -6.03
C LEU A 31 -7.52 4.93 -7.22
N CYS A 32 -6.93 6.13 -7.01
CA CYS A 32 -6.09 6.79 -8.01
C CYS A 32 -4.78 6.04 -8.30
N ILE A 33 -4.31 5.17 -7.39
CA ILE A 33 -3.23 4.21 -7.63
C ILE A 33 -3.76 2.99 -8.40
N GLY A 34 -4.91 2.46 -7.98
CA GLY A 34 -5.50 1.24 -8.52
C GLY A 34 -5.94 1.38 -9.98
N LEU A 35 -6.51 2.52 -10.37
CA LEU A 35 -6.97 2.76 -11.73
C LEU A 35 -5.88 2.50 -12.80
N PRO A 36 -4.67 3.09 -12.73
CA PRO A 36 -3.64 2.85 -13.72
C PRO A 36 -2.85 1.55 -13.49
N ILE A 37 -2.87 0.94 -12.29
CA ILE A 37 -1.91 -0.09 -11.89
C ILE A 37 -1.90 -1.33 -12.79
N ALA A 38 -3.07 -1.75 -13.29
CA ALA A 38 -3.20 -2.93 -14.13
C ALA A 38 -2.91 -2.65 -15.62
N VAL A 39 -2.99 -1.39 -16.05
CA VAL A 39 -2.79 -1.00 -17.47
C VAL A 39 -1.42 -0.35 -17.71
N LEU A 40 -0.81 0.19 -16.67
CA LEU A 40 0.44 0.93 -16.75
C LEU A 40 1.62 0.10 -17.31
N PRO A 41 1.82 -1.17 -16.87
CA PRO A 41 2.92 -1.99 -17.40
C PRO A 41 2.79 -2.22 -18.91
N SER A 42 1.58 -2.54 -19.40
CA SER A 42 1.34 -2.71 -20.84
C SER A 42 1.49 -1.41 -21.62
N TYR A 43 1.05 -0.27 -21.06
CA TYR A 43 1.26 1.03 -21.66
C TYR A 43 2.75 1.32 -21.87
N VAL A 44 3.58 1.10 -20.85
CA VAL A 44 5.04 1.33 -20.94
C VAL A 44 5.72 0.31 -21.86
N HIS A 45 5.30 -0.96 -21.79
CA HIS A 45 5.91 -2.04 -22.56
C HIS A 45 5.48 -2.03 -24.04
N ASP A 46 4.17 -1.98 -24.30
CA ASP A 46 3.62 -2.23 -25.63
C ASP A 46 3.45 -0.92 -26.42
N GLN A 47 2.99 0.17 -25.79
CA GLN A 47 2.72 1.44 -26.50
C GLN A 47 3.95 2.35 -26.56
N LEU A 48 4.75 2.42 -25.48
CA LEU A 48 5.97 3.22 -25.47
C LEU A 48 7.22 2.45 -25.94
N GLY A 49 7.15 1.12 -26.04
CA GLY A 49 8.25 0.27 -26.53
C GLY A 49 9.40 0.08 -25.54
N PHE A 50 9.20 0.37 -24.24
CA PHE A 50 10.23 0.14 -23.22
C PHE A 50 10.11 -1.28 -22.61
N GLY A 51 11.24 -1.82 -22.15
CA GLY A 51 11.28 -3.18 -21.58
C GLY A 51 10.64 -3.30 -20.18
N ALA A 52 10.50 -4.55 -19.72
CA ALA A 52 9.89 -4.89 -18.43
C ALA A 52 10.54 -4.19 -17.22
N VAL A 53 11.85 -3.96 -17.27
CA VAL A 53 12.57 -3.23 -16.21
C VAL A 53 12.05 -1.81 -16.07
N ILE A 54 11.85 -1.09 -17.19
CA ILE A 54 11.32 0.29 -17.19
C ILE A 54 9.85 0.30 -16.71
N ALA A 55 9.06 -0.70 -17.13
CA ALA A 55 7.70 -0.87 -16.62
C ALA A 55 7.69 -1.05 -15.10
N GLY A 56 8.58 -1.88 -14.58
CA GLY A 56 8.77 -2.07 -13.14
C GLY A 56 9.27 -0.81 -12.42
N VAL A 57 10.24 -0.10 -13.01
CA VAL A 57 10.74 1.18 -12.48
C VAL A 57 9.62 2.22 -12.39
N THR A 58 8.72 2.27 -13.37
CA THR A 58 7.60 3.23 -13.40
C THR A 58 6.67 3.06 -12.18
N ILE A 59 6.44 1.83 -11.72
CA ILE A 59 5.67 1.57 -10.49
C ILE A 59 6.55 1.73 -9.26
N GLY A 60 7.77 1.19 -9.27
CA GLY A 60 8.71 1.25 -8.15
C GLY A 60 9.07 2.69 -7.75
N LEU A 61 9.20 3.60 -8.73
CA LEU A 61 9.51 5.01 -8.50
C LEU A 61 8.45 5.72 -7.63
N GLN A 62 7.18 5.37 -7.81
CA GLN A 62 6.10 5.88 -6.95
C GLN A 62 6.35 5.50 -5.48
N TYR A 63 6.67 4.24 -5.21
CA TYR A 63 6.90 3.77 -3.84
C TYR A 63 8.21 4.30 -3.26
N LEU A 64 9.23 4.48 -4.10
CA LEU A 64 10.46 5.16 -3.71
C LEU A 64 10.16 6.63 -3.31
N ALA A 65 9.35 7.34 -4.07
CA ALA A 65 8.92 8.69 -3.74
C ALA A 65 8.10 8.71 -2.43
N THR A 66 7.22 7.72 -2.22
CA THR A 66 6.47 7.56 -0.97
C THR A 66 7.42 7.37 0.22
N LEU A 67 8.39 6.46 0.08
CA LEU A 67 9.42 6.17 1.08
C LEU A 67 10.17 7.43 1.49
N LEU A 68 10.71 8.15 0.51
CA LEU A 68 11.49 9.37 0.72
C LEU A 68 10.64 10.53 1.28
N SER A 69 9.34 10.54 1.00
CA SER A 69 8.42 11.56 1.52
C SER A 69 8.03 11.36 2.98
N ARG A 70 8.18 10.17 3.57
CA ARG A 70 7.71 9.84 4.92
C ARG A 70 8.17 10.81 6.01
N PRO A 71 9.48 11.18 6.11
CA PRO A 71 9.93 12.13 7.10
C PRO A 71 9.33 13.52 6.91
N PHE A 72 9.20 13.96 5.66
CA PHE A 72 8.59 15.24 5.29
C PHE A 72 7.08 15.25 5.57
N ALA A 73 6.37 14.17 5.19
CA ALA A 73 4.94 14.02 5.42
C ALA A 73 4.58 14.07 6.91
N GLY A 74 5.39 13.44 7.76
CA GLY A 74 5.26 13.54 9.20
C GLY A 74 5.39 14.99 9.70
N ARG A 75 6.41 15.71 9.26
CA ARG A 75 6.60 17.13 9.63
C ARG A 75 5.43 18.00 9.17
N VAL A 76 4.96 17.83 7.94
CA VAL A 76 3.83 18.60 7.40
C VAL A 76 2.55 18.32 8.21
N ALA A 77 2.25 17.05 8.52
CA ALA A 77 1.09 16.69 9.33
C ALA A 77 1.17 17.26 10.75
N ASP A 78 2.38 17.30 11.33
CA ASP A 78 2.63 17.77 12.69
C ASP A 78 2.67 19.29 12.82
N THR A 79 3.11 20.01 11.78
CA THR A 79 3.28 21.48 11.83
C THR A 79 2.11 22.22 11.21
N LEU A 80 1.58 21.71 10.08
CA LEU A 80 0.50 22.35 9.33
C LEU A 80 -0.87 21.70 9.58
N GLY A 81 -0.90 20.52 10.23
CA GLY A 81 -2.11 19.77 10.52
C GLY A 81 -2.54 18.81 9.40
N GLY A 82 -3.30 17.77 9.79
CA GLY A 82 -3.70 16.69 8.89
C GLY A 82 -4.51 17.17 7.67
N LYS A 83 -5.40 18.14 7.84
CA LYS A 83 -6.21 18.69 6.73
C LYS A 83 -5.36 19.32 5.64
N ARG A 84 -4.33 20.11 6.00
CA ARG A 84 -3.43 20.73 5.02
C ARG A 84 -2.55 19.69 4.34
N ALA A 85 -2.06 18.67 5.08
CA ALA A 85 -1.29 17.58 4.51
C ALA A 85 -2.11 16.78 3.49
N ILE A 86 -3.38 16.45 3.78
CA ILE A 86 -4.30 15.80 2.82
C ILE A 86 -4.54 16.71 1.61
N ARG A 87 -4.72 18.03 1.80
CA ARG A 87 -4.91 18.97 0.69
C ARG A 87 -3.72 18.94 -0.26
N PHE A 88 -2.49 19.03 0.24
CA PHE A 88 -1.28 18.95 -0.60
C PHE A 88 -1.17 17.59 -1.30
N GLY A 89 -1.52 16.49 -0.63
CA GLY A 89 -1.58 15.17 -1.25
C GLY A 89 -2.58 15.09 -2.40
N LEU A 90 -3.81 15.61 -2.21
CA LEU A 90 -4.84 15.63 -3.26
C LEU A 90 -4.44 16.52 -4.45
N LEU A 91 -3.76 17.64 -4.22
CA LEU A 91 -3.18 18.46 -5.29
C LEU A 91 -2.05 17.73 -6.02
N GLY A 92 -1.25 16.93 -5.31
CA GLY A 92 -0.25 16.05 -5.93
C GLY A 92 -0.89 14.98 -6.83
N ILE A 93 -2.02 14.38 -6.41
CA ILE A 93 -2.81 13.46 -7.26
C ILE A 93 -3.35 14.18 -8.49
N ALA A 94 -3.87 15.39 -8.34
CA ALA A 94 -4.32 16.19 -9.49
C ALA A 94 -3.17 16.46 -10.47
N GLY A 95 -2.00 16.85 -9.98
CA GLY A 95 -0.79 17.02 -10.79
C GLY A 95 -0.38 15.72 -11.51
N CYS A 96 -0.45 14.57 -10.83
CA CYS A 96 -0.27 13.27 -11.47
C CYS A 96 -1.28 13.04 -12.61
N GLY A 97 -2.55 13.40 -12.40
CA GLY A 97 -3.58 13.31 -13.44
C GLY A 97 -3.25 14.13 -14.69
N VAL A 98 -2.79 15.38 -14.50
CA VAL A 98 -2.34 16.24 -15.62
C VAL A 98 -1.17 15.60 -16.35
N LEU A 99 -0.13 15.15 -15.64
CA LEU A 99 1.05 14.54 -16.25
C LEU A 99 0.73 13.22 -16.95
N THR A 100 -0.22 12.42 -16.43
CA THR A 100 -0.70 11.19 -17.08
C THR A 100 -1.42 11.51 -18.39
N LEU A 101 -2.25 12.56 -18.41
CA LEU A 101 -2.92 13.02 -19.63
C LEU A 101 -1.93 13.53 -20.67
N LEU A 102 -0.96 14.36 -20.27
CA LEU A 102 0.09 14.85 -21.14
C LEU A 102 0.96 13.71 -21.70
N SER A 103 1.27 12.69 -20.87
CA SER A 103 1.96 11.48 -21.32
C SER A 103 1.20 10.78 -22.45
N ALA A 104 -0.12 10.61 -22.31
CA ALA A 104 -0.95 10.01 -23.34
C ALA A 104 -0.98 10.83 -24.64
N TRP A 105 -0.94 12.14 -24.56
CA TRP A 105 -0.94 13.03 -25.75
C TRP A 105 0.43 13.13 -26.45
N THR A 106 1.51 12.71 -25.78
CA THR A 106 2.88 12.76 -26.31
C THR A 106 3.41 11.41 -26.77
N LEU A 107 2.54 10.46 -27.11
CA LEU A 107 2.88 9.10 -27.58
C LEU A 107 3.84 9.11 -28.78
N SER A 108 3.76 10.14 -29.66
CA SER A 108 4.66 10.30 -30.82
C SER A 108 6.13 10.49 -30.40
N VAL A 109 6.41 10.86 -29.15
CA VAL A 109 7.76 11.01 -28.60
C VAL A 109 7.87 10.18 -27.31
N PRO A 110 8.13 8.85 -27.40
CA PRO A 110 8.04 7.92 -26.28
C PRO A 110 8.86 8.32 -25.05
N VAL A 111 10.04 8.92 -25.25
CA VAL A 111 10.91 9.38 -24.15
C VAL A 111 10.25 10.52 -23.36
N VAL A 112 9.60 11.47 -24.05
CA VAL A 112 8.87 12.57 -23.39
C VAL A 112 7.66 12.03 -22.64
N SER A 113 6.89 11.13 -23.28
CA SER A 113 5.75 10.46 -22.67
C SER A 113 6.15 9.73 -21.39
N LEU A 114 7.22 8.93 -21.44
CA LEU A 114 7.77 8.26 -20.25
C LEU A 114 8.21 9.25 -19.18
N GLY A 115 8.92 10.32 -19.53
CA GLY A 115 9.37 11.35 -18.58
C GLY A 115 8.21 12.00 -17.83
N LEU A 116 7.14 12.36 -18.55
CA LEU A 116 5.91 12.91 -17.95
C LEU A 116 5.23 11.89 -17.03
N LEU A 117 5.14 10.62 -17.46
CA LEU A 117 4.58 9.54 -16.66
C LEU A 117 5.38 9.33 -15.37
N LEU A 118 6.70 9.27 -15.43
CA LEU A 118 7.57 9.12 -14.26
C LEU A 118 7.42 10.31 -13.31
N GLY A 119 7.36 11.55 -13.83
CA GLY A 119 7.06 12.74 -13.02
C GLY A 119 5.71 12.62 -12.30
N GLY A 120 4.68 12.12 -12.99
CA GLY A 120 3.38 11.80 -12.40
C GLY A 120 3.48 10.78 -11.27
N ARG A 121 4.28 9.71 -11.45
CA ARG A 121 4.50 8.68 -10.42
C ARG A 121 5.18 9.26 -9.17
N VAL A 122 6.16 10.15 -9.35
CA VAL A 122 6.78 10.85 -8.22
C VAL A 122 5.76 11.68 -7.44
N LEU A 123 4.95 12.50 -8.15
CA LEU A 123 3.90 13.30 -7.49
C LEU A 123 2.89 12.41 -6.75
N LEU A 124 2.48 11.28 -7.35
CA LEU A 124 1.56 10.34 -6.72
C LEU A 124 2.17 9.69 -5.47
N GLY A 125 3.46 9.35 -5.50
CA GLY A 125 4.17 8.80 -4.34
C GLY A 125 4.27 9.81 -3.19
N LEU A 126 4.64 11.05 -3.48
CA LEU A 126 4.65 12.13 -2.49
C LEU A 126 3.25 12.36 -1.88
N ALA A 127 2.22 12.36 -2.72
CA ALA A 127 0.82 12.48 -2.32
C ALA A 127 0.38 11.34 -1.40
N GLN A 128 0.74 10.10 -1.74
CA GLN A 128 0.45 8.90 -0.96
C GLN A 128 1.10 8.97 0.43
N GLY A 129 2.35 9.43 0.51
CA GLY A 129 3.04 9.63 1.78
C GLY A 129 2.34 10.64 2.67
N LEU A 130 1.95 11.80 2.12
CA LEU A 130 1.23 12.86 2.84
C LEU A 130 -0.14 12.39 3.33
N ILE A 131 -0.96 11.80 2.44
CA ILE A 131 -2.31 11.34 2.78
C ILE A 131 -2.25 10.20 3.79
N GLY A 132 -1.35 9.23 3.59
CA GLY A 132 -1.23 8.05 4.46
C GLY A 132 -0.88 8.42 5.91
N VAL A 133 0.09 9.32 6.11
CA VAL A 133 0.46 9.81 7.46
C VAL A 133 -0.66 10.65 8.05
N ALA A 134 -1.22 11.58 7.27
CA ALA A 134 -2.22 12.53 7.75
C ALA A 134 -3.54 11.85 8.13
N THR A 135 -4.02 10.88 7.35
CA THR A 135 -5.27 10.16 7.64
C THR A 135 -5.16 9.30 8.89
N LEU A 136 -4.03 8.61 9.09
CA LEU A 136 -3.80 7.83 10.31
C LEU A 136 -3.73 8.73 11.54
N SER A 137 -2.92 9.79 11.50
CA SER A 137 -2.76 10.72 12.62
C SER A 137 -4.08 11.43 12.94
N TRP A 138 -4.79 11.92 11.93
CA TRP A 138 -6.10 12.58 12.11
C TRP A 138 -7.13 11.59 12.66
N GLY A 139 -7.20 10.38 12.09
CA GLY A 139 -8.14 9.34 12.56
C GLY A 139 -7.92 9.00 14.03
N ILE A 140 -6.67 8.77 14.44
CA ILE A 140 -6.33 8.45 15.84
C ILE A 140 -6.67 9.62 16.77
N ASN A 141 -6.34 10.85 16.37
CA ASN A 141 -6.63 12.04 17.18
C ASN A 141 -8.14 12.29 17.33
N GLN A 142 -8.95 11.94 16.32
CA GLN A 142 -10.39 12.15 16.35
C GLN A 142 -11.13 11.14 17.23
N VAL A 143 -10.74 9.86 17.18
CA VAL A 143 -11.44 8.79 17.91
C VAL A 143 -10.76 8.38 19.21
N GLY A 144 -9.55 8.89 19.47
CA GLY A 144 -8.75 8.56 20.65
C GLY A 144 -7.80 7.36 20.43
N SER A 145 -6.71 7.35 21.17
CA SER A 145 -5.62 6.35 21.08
C SER A 145 -6.08 4.92 21.37
N GLN A 146 -7.15 4.73 22.15
CA GLN A 146 -7.76 3.42 22.43
C GLN A 146 -8.32 2.74 21.17
N HIS A 147 -8.60 3.49 20.09
CA HIS A 147 -9.13 2.98 18.83
C HIS A 147 -8.08 2.89 17.71
N THR A 148 -6.79 3.08 18.02
CA THR A 148 -5.69 3.07 17.03
C THR A 148 -5.70 1.82 16.15
N ALA A 149 -5.84 0.62 16.73
CA ALA A 149 -5.89 -0.62 15.96
C ALA A 149 -7.05 -0.66 14.95
N ARG A 150 -8.19 -0.07 15.33
CA ARG A 150 -9.39 0.02 14.48
C ARG A 150 -9.16 1.00 13.32
N VAL A 151 -8.54 2.15 13.57
CA VAL A 151 -8.16 3.12 12.51
C VAL A 151 -7.22 2.48 11.51
N ILE A 152 -6.17 1.79 11.97
CA ILE A 152 -5.21 1.08 11.11
C ILE A 152 -5.91 -0.01 10.29
N SER A 153 -6.83 -0.77 10.90
CA SER A 153 -7.57 -1.83 10.21
C SER A 153 -8.45 -1.27 9.09
N TRP A 154 -9.26 -0.25 9.37
CA TRP A 154 -10.12 0.39 8.37
C TRP A 154 -9.32 1.08 7.27
N ASN A 155 -8.17 1.68 7.62
CA ASN A 155 -7.26 2.26 6.64
C ASN A 155 -6.72 1.21 5.66
N GLY A 156 -6.34 0.02 6.17
CA GLY A 156 -5.92 -1.10 5.32
C GLY A 156 -7.06 -1.62 4.42
N ILE A 157 -8.27 -1.78 4.96
CA ILE A 157 -9.46 -2.19 4.19
C ILE A 157 -9.73 -1.19 3.05
N ALA A 158 -9.66 0.11 3.33
CA ALA A 158 -9.85 1.15 2.32
C ALA A 158 -8.76 1.12 1.25
N SER A 159 -7.49 0.94 1.64
CA SER A 159 -6.36 0.90 0.69
C SER A 159 -6.50 -0.26 -0.30
N TYR A 160 -6.62 -1.48 0.20
CA TYR A 160 -6.66 -2.66 -0.65
C TYR A 160 -8.00 -2.86 -1.35
N GLY A 161 -9.12 -2.43 -0.72
CA GLY A 161 -10.43 -2.38 -1.35
C GLY A 161 -10.47 -1.40 -2.54
N ALA A 162 -9.82 -0.24 -2.41
CA ALA A 162 -9.71 0.72 -3.50
C ALA A 162 -8.90 0.16 -4.69
N ILE A 163 -7.82 -0.57 -4.44
CA ILE A 163 -7.04 -1.23 -5.50
C ILE A 163 -7.86 -2.35 -6.15
N ALA A 164 -8.54 -3.17 -5.34
CA ALA A 164 -9.35 -4.28 -5.82
C ALA A 164 -10.47 -3.83 -6.79
N ILE A 165 -11.04 -2.65 -6.54
CA ILE A 165 -12.05 -2.01 -7.39
C ILE A 165 -11.39 -1.23 -8.53
N GLY A 166 -10.34 -0.48 -8.23
CA GLY A 166 -9.68 0.42 -9.17
C GLY A 166 -9.02 -0.29 -10.35
N ALA A 167 -8.39 -1.44 -10.12
CA ALA A 167 -7.69 -2.16 -11.16
C ALA A 167 -8.62 -2.62 -12.31
N PRO A 168 -9.74 -3.32 -12.06
CA PRO A 168 -10.67 -3.67 -13.13
C PRO A 168 -11.37 -2.44 -13.74
N LEU A 169 -11.72 -1.42 -12.95
CA LEU A 169 -12.29 -0.18 -13.48
C LEU A 169 -11.31 0.53 -14.42
N GLY A 170 -10.03 0.56 -14.10
CA GLY A 170 -8.99 1.14 -14.97
C GLY A 170 -8.87 0.40 -16.29
N VAL A 171 -8.88 -0.94 -16.27
CA VAL A 171 -8.86 -1.77 -17.49
C VAL A 171 -10.10 -1.50 -18.34
N LEU A 172 -11.29 -1.49 -17.75
CA LEU A 172 -12.54 -1.23 -18.47
C LEU A 172 -12.57 0.19 -19.08
N ALA A 173 -12.10 1.18 -18.33
CA ALA A 173 -12.05 2.57 -18.81
C ALA A 173 -11.09 2.73 -20.00
N VAL A 174 -9.90 2.12 -19.93
CA VAL A 174 -8.91 2.17 -21.02
C VAL A 174 -9.36 1.36 -22.23
N ALA A 175 -10.00 0.20 -22.03
CA ALA A 175 -10.55 -0.61 -23.12
C ALA A 175 -11.67 0.10 -23.90
N GLY A 176 -12.45 0.96 -23.23
CA GLY A 176 -13.55 1.69 -23.87
C GLY A 176 -13.17 3.04 -24.48
N LEU A 177 -12.11 3.69 -23.97
CA LEU A 177 -11.79 5.08 -24.34
C LEU A 177 -10.34 5.29 -24.77
N ASP A 178 -9.36 4.73 -24.13
CA ASP A 178 -7.92 4.71 -24.25
C ASP A 178 -7.22 5.12 -22.93
N PHE A 179 -5.86 5.12 -22.91
CA PHE A 179 -5.09 5.44 -21.72
C PHE A 179 -5.29 6.89 -21.22
N SER A 180 -5.65 7.81 -22.10
CA SER A 180 -5.82 9.24 -21.77
C SER A 180 -6.93 9.49 -20.74
N VAL A 181 -7.92 8.60 -20.64
CA VAL A 181 -9.06 8.72 -19.69
C VAL A 181 -8.62 8.71 -18.23
N LEU A 182 -7.48 8.10 -17.94
CA LEU A 182 -6.97 8.01 -16.57
C LEU A 182 -6.61 9.38 -15.97
N GLY A 183 -6.06 10.30 -16.80
CA GLY A 183 -5.76 11.65 -16.37
C GLY A 183 -6.98 12.42 -15.81
N PRO A 184 -8.04 12.60 -16.63
CA PRO A 184 -9.30 13.19 -16.17
C PRO A 184 -9.94 12.46 -14.98
N ALA A 185 -9.86 11.13 -14.92
CA ALA A 185 -10.39 10.36 -13.78
C ALA A 185 -9.69 10.73 -12.48
N LEU A 186 -8.35 10.83 -12.48
CA LEU A 186 -7.57 11.25 -11.31
C LEU A 186 -7.90 12.70 -10.91
N LEU A 187 -8.06 13.59 -11.90
CA LEU A 187 -8.46 14.99 -11.66
C LEU A 187 -9.85 15.09 -11.02
N LEU A 188 -10.82 14.33 -11.53
CA LEU A 188 -12.19 14.30 -11.00
C LEU A 188 -12.22 13.79 -9.56
N LEU A 189 -11.57 12.66 -9.29
CA LEU A 189 -11.53 12.03 -7.97
C LEU A 189 -10.84 12.93 -6.93
N SER A 190 -9.69 13.51 -7.29
CA SER A 190 -8.96 14.41 -6.40
C SER A 190 -9.73 15.73 -6.19
N GLY A 191 -10.37 16.27 -7.23
CA GLY A 191 -11.23 17.46 -7.15
C GLY A 191 -12.44 17.25 -6.24
N LEU A 192 -13.13 16.11 -6.37
CA LEU A 192 -14.24 15.73 -5.49
C LEU A 192 -13.78 15.62 -4.03
N ALA A 193 -12.64 14.94 -3.81
CA ALA A 193 -12.08 14.80 -2.45
C ALA A 193 -11.65 16.16 -1.86
N LEU A 194 -11.09 17.07 -2.67
CA LEU A 194 -10.80 18.45 -2.25
C LEU A 194 -12.06 19.23 -1.87
N TRP A 195 -13.13 19.08 -2.63
CA TRP A 195 -14.42 19.70 -2.34
C TRP A 195 -15.00 19.21 -1.01
N VAL A 196 -14.97 17.90 -0.75
CA VAL A 196 -15.39 17.30 0.53
C VAL A 196 -14.49 17.79 1.67
N LEU A 197 -13.16 17.88 1.44
CA LEU A 197 -12.20 18.31 2.45
C LEU A 197 -12.42 19.76 2.90
N ARG A 198 -12.89 20.64 2.01
CA ARG A 198 -13.20 22.06 2.35
C ARG A 198 -14.21 22.17 3.49
N LYS A 199 -15.18 21.27 3.54
CA LYS A 199 -16.28 21.25 4.54
C LYS A 199 -15.84 20.70 5.90
N ARG A 200 -14.61 20.15 6.04
CA ARG A 200 -14.13 19.59 7.29
C ARG A 200 -13.46 20.64 8.16
N PRO A 201 -13.69 20.61 9.48
CA PRO A 201 -12.98 21.49 10.42
C PRO A 201 -11.48 21.14 10.47
N ASP A 202 -10.65 22.14 10.78
CA ASP A 202 -9.25 21.92 11.10
C ASP A 202 -9.13 21.31 12.50
N MET A 203 -8.23 20.34 12.68
CA MET A 203 -7.94 19.78 14.00
C MET A 203 -6.67 20.40 14.60
N PRO A 204 -6.63 20.60 15.92
CA PRO A 204 -5.45 21.11 16.59
C PRO A 204 -4.27 20.16 16.43
N VAL A 205 -3.09 20.72 16.26
CA VAL A 205 -1.84 19.98 16.12
C VAL A 205 -1.38 19.51 17.50
N THR A 206 -1.21 18.20 17.67
CA THR A 206 -0.70 17.63 18.93
C THR A 206 0.83 17.62 18.89
N ARG A 207 1.48 18.39 19.76
CA ARG A 207 2.93 18.41 19.92
C ARG A 207 3.35 17.34 20.94
N GLY A 208 4.37 16.52 20.58
CA GLY A 208 4.95 15.50 21.48
C GLY A 208 6.45 15.33 21.21
N GLU A 209 7.22 15.00 22.27
CA GLU A 209 8.65 14.64 22.14
C GLU A 209 8.81 13.31 21.42
N ARG A 210 9.71 13.23 20.46
CA ARG A 210 9.93 12.07 19.59
C ARG A 210 11.39 11.62 19.64
N LEU A 211 11.57 10.29 19.61
CA LEU A 211 12.89 9.72 19.33
C LEU A 211 13.39 10.12 17.93
N PRO A 212 14.70 10.30 17.75
CA PRO A 212 15.28 10.43 16.44
C PRO A 212 14.87 9.26 15.55
N PHE A 213 14.46 9.56 14.31
CA PHE A 213 13.95 8.56 13.35
C PHE A 213 14.87 7.35 13.20
N TRP A 214 16.18 7.57 13.07
CA TRP A 214 17.16 6.50 12.89
C TRP A 214 17.27 5.53 14.08
N SER A 215 17.09 6.03 15.30
CA SER A 215 17.06 5.18 16.50
C SER A 215 15.83 4.29 16.54
N ALA A 216 14.66 4.82 16.13
CA ALA A 216 13.43 4.04 15.99
C ALA A 216 13.57 3.01 14.86
N PHE A 217 14.11 3.43 13.70
CA PHE A 217 14.34 2.58 12.53
C PHE A 217 15.21 1.36 12.85
N ALA A 218 16.36 1.56 13.51
CA ALA A 218 17.24 0.46 13.86
C ALA A 218 16.58 -0.57 14.79
N ARG A 219 15.72 -0.13 15.73
CA ARG A 219 15.00 -1.01 16.65
C ARG A 219 13.94 -1.85 15.96
N VAL A 220 13.20 -1.27 15.00
CA VAL A 220 12.13 -1.98 14.28
C VAL A 220 12.65 -2.79 13.09
N ALA A 221 13.90 -2.57 12.65
CA ALA A 221 14.48 -3.17 11.46
C ALA A 221 14.36 -4.69 11.37
N PRO A 222 14.57 -5.50 12.43
CA PRO A 222 14.42 -6.95 12.32
C PRO A 222 13.00 -7.38 11.91
N CYS A 223 11.96 -6.79 12.50
CA CYS A 223 10.56 -7.05 12.11
C CYS A 223 10.24 -6.40 10.76
N GLY A 224 10.81 -5.23 10.49
CA GLY A 224 10.69 -4.52 9.23
C GLY A 224 11.22 -5.32 8.04
N LEU A 225 12.39 -5.94 8.16
CA LEU A 225 12.95 -6.83 7.13
C LEU A 225 12.04 -8.03 6.84
N GLY A 226 11.42 -8.63 7.88
CA GLY A 226 10.40 -9.66 7.68
C GLY A 226 9.22 -9.15 6.85
N LEU A 227 8.75 -7.93 7.15
CA LEU A 227 7.69 -7.27 6.38
C LEU A 227 8.13 -6.99 4.93
N THR A 228 9.36 -6.52 4.71
CA THR A 228 9.90 -6.28 3.37
C THR A 228 9.85 -7.56 2.53
N LEU A 229 10.38 -8.66 3.07
CA LEU A 229 10.45 -9.94 2.37
C LEU A 229 9.06 -10.47 1.99
N ALA A 230 8.06 -10.32 2.86
CA ALA A 230 6.67 -10.65 2.54
C ALA A 230 6.10 -9.69 1.48
N SER A 231 6.29 -8.39 1.64
CA SER A 231 5.61 -7.40 0.79
C SER A 231 6.13 -7.36 -0.66
N ILE A 232 7.29 -7.95 -0.96
CA ILE A 232 7.80 -8.09 -2.33
C ILE A 232 6.81 -8.89 -3.20
N GLY A 233 6.15 -9.92 -2.64
CA GLY A 233 5.13 -10.70 -3.36
C GLY A 233 3.97 -9.84 -3.87
N TYR A 234 3.48 -8.93 -3.04
CA TYR A 234 2.46 -7.96 -3.43
C TYR A 234 2.96 -6.97 -4.49
N GLY A 235 4.18 -6.43 -4.32
CA GLY A 235 4.80 -5.55 -5.32
C GLY A 235 4.98 -6.24 -6.68
N THR A 236 5.37 -7.52 -6.68
CA THR A 236 5.49 -8.35 -7.88
C THR A 236 4.15 -8.53 -8.57
N LEU A 237 3.10 -8.91 -7.81
CA LEU A 237 1.76 -9.12 -8.35
C LEU A 237 1.21 -7.84 -8.98
N THR A 238 1.26 -6.72 -8.25
CA THR A 238 0.70 -5.45 -8.73
C THR A 238 1.41 -4.88 -9.95
N THR A 239 2.70 -5.18 -10.10
CA THR A 239 3.52 -4.66 -11.20
C THR A 239 3.44 -5.53 -12.45
N PHE A 240 3.43 -6.85 -12.30
CA PHE A 240 3.70 -7.74 -13.43
C PHE A 240 2.57 -8.70 -13.79
N VAL A 241 1.47 -8.78 -13.02
CA VAL A 241 0.39 -9.72 -13.32
C VAL A 241 -0.21 -9.53 -14.72
N THR A 242 -0.26 -8.29 -15.20
CA THR A 242 -0.77 -7.98 -16.55
C THR A 242 0.17 -8.51 -17.62
N LEU A 243 1.49 -8.28 -17.50
CA LEU A 243 2.49 -8.78 -18.45
C LEU A 243 2.61 -10.31 -18.40
N TYR A 244 2.49 -10.91 -17.20
CA TYR A 244 2.42 -12.37 -17.03
C TYR A 244 1.22 -12.98 -17.76
N TYR A 245 0.03 -12.37 -17.69
CA TYR A 245 -1.16 -12.81 -18.42
C TYR A 245 -0.98 -12.65 -19.92
N LEU A 246 -0.38 -11.54 -20.36
CA LEU A 246 -0.10 -11.26 -21.77
C LEU A 246 0.83 -12.31 -22.37
N GLU A 247 1.95 -12.66 -21.68
CA GLU A 247 2.88 -13.72 -22.10
C GLU A 247 2.20 -15.07 -22.27
N ARG A 248 1.18 -15.38 -21.41
CA ARG A 248 0.43 -16.63 -21.44
C ARG A 248 -0.76 -16.62 -22.41
N GLY A 249 -1.06 -15.48 -23.05
CA GLY A 249 -2.26 -15.32 -23.88
C GLY A 249 -3.56 -15.33 -23.09
N TRP A 250 -3.52 -15.02 -21.78
CA TRP A 250 -4.68 -15.02 -20.90
C TRP A 250 -5.32 -13.62 -20.83
N VAL A 251 -6.62 -13.60 -20.52
CA VAL A 251 -7.39 -12.38 -20.29
C VAL A 251 -7.81 -12.24 -18.83
N GLY A 252 -8.04 -11.01 -18.38
CA GLY A 252 -8.61 -10.76 -17.07
C GLY A 252 -7.58 -10.64 -15.92
N ALA A 253 -6.34 -10.23 -16.21
CA ALA A 253 -5.28 -10.03 -15.21
C ALA A 253 -5.71 -9.15 -14.02
N ALA A 254 -6.54 -8.12 -14.26
CA ALA A 254 -7.02 -7.21 -13.21
C ALA A 254 -7.82 -7.93 -12.11
N TRP A 255 -8.48 -9.04 -12.42
CA TRP A 255 -9.21 -9.84 -11.44
C TRP A 255 -8.29 -10.47 -10.40
N CYS A 256 -7.00 -10.67 -10.70
CA CYS A 256 -6.02 -11.09 -9.70
C CYS A 256 -5.85 -10.05 -8.58
N LEU A 257 -5.84 -8.77 -8.93
CA LEU A 257 -5.77 -7.69 -7.94
C LEU A 257 -7.07 -7.57 -7.12
N SER A 258 -8.21 -7.82 -7.76
CA SER A 258 -9.50 -7.90 -7.06
C SER A 258 -9.57 -9.09 -6.11
N ALA A 259 -9.15 -10.28 -6.55
CA ALA A 259 -9.07 -11.48 -5.70
C ALA A 259 -8.12 -11.29 -4.52
N PHE A 260 -6.94 -10.71 -4.77
CA PHE A 260 -5.99 -10.33 -3.73
C PHE A 260 -6.65 -9.39 -2.70
N GLY A 261 -7.23 -8.27 -3.15
CA GLY A 261 -7.82 -7.27 -2.26
C GLY A 261 -9.02 -7.79 -1.48
N LEU A 262 -9.89 -8.59 -2.12
CA LEU A 262 -11.04 -9.22 -1.48
C LEU A 262 -10.58 -10.20 -0.39
N CYS A 263 -9.67 -11.12 -0.70
CA CYS A 263 -9.15 -12.09 0.26
C CYS A 263 -8.36 -11.42 1.39
N PHE A 264 -7.63 -10.32 1.10
CA PHE A 264 -6.98 -9.48 2.11
C PHE A 264 -8.00 -8.92 3.12
N ILE A 265 -9.13 -8.37 2.63
CA ILE A 265 -10.18 -7.82 3.48
C ILE A 265 -10.84 -8.93 4.29
N VAL A 266 -11.20 -10.05 3.65
CA VAL A 266 -11.83 -11.21 4.31
C VAL A 266 -10.94 -11.74 5.43
N SER A 267 -9.65 -11.97 5.17
CA SER A 267 -8.69 -12.40 6.18
C SER A 267 -8.65 -11.44 7.38
N ARG A 268 -8.62 -10.12 7.12
CA ARG A 268 -8.57 -9.10 8.17
C ARG A 268 -9.82 -9.03 9.02
N LEU A 269 -10.98 -9.26 8.43
CA LEU A 269 -12.26 -9.28 9.16
C LEU A 269 -12.43 -10.57 9.98
N LEU A 270 -12.07 -11.73 9.42
CA LEU A 270 -12.20 -13.01 10.10
C LEU A 270 -11.23 -13.15 11.28
N PHE A 271 -10.01 -12.62 11.15
CA PHE A 271 -8.92 -12.84 12.10
C PHE A 271 -8.51 -11.57 12.86
N VAL A 272 -9.43 -10.64 13.08
CA VAL A 272 -9.19 -9.35 13.76
C VAL A 272 -8.50 -9.49 15.12
N ASN A 273 -8.77 -10.57 15.87
CA ASN A 273 -8.22 -10.85 17.18
C ASN A 273 -7.05 -11.86 17.19
N ALA A 274 -6.63 -12.36 16.01
CA ALA A 274 -5.63 -13.42 15.91
C ALA A 274 -4.30 -13.02 16.55
N VAL A 275 -3.84 -11.79 16.32
CA VAL A 275 -2.57 -11.28 16.84
C VAL A 275 -2.58 -11.25 18.38
N ASN A 276 -3.70 -10.87 19.00
CA ASN A 276 -3.84 -10.85 20.46
C ASN A 276 -3.92 -12.25 21.05
N ARG A 277 -4.56 -13.21 20.33
CA ARG A 277 -4.80 -14.58 20.80
C ARG A 277 -3.58 -15.48 20.63
N PHE A 278 -2.89 -15.39 19.49
CA PHE A 278 -1.81 -16.32 19.12
C PHE A 278 -0.41 -15.69 19.14
N GLY A 279 -0.31 -14.37 19.38
CA GLY A 279 0.94 -13.62 19.33
C GLY A 279 1.36 -13.19 17.92
N GLY A 280 2.11 -12.08 17.83
CA GLY A 280 2.46 -11.48 16.55
C GLY A 280 3.31 -12.38 15.66
N TYR A 281 4.37 -12.99 16.20
CA TYR A 281 5.26 -13.85 15.40
C TYR A 281 4.56 -15.08 14.84
N ASN A 282 3.71 -15.78 15.62
CA ASN A 282 3.03 -16.98 15.15
C ASN A 282 2.03 -16.66 14.04
N VAL A 283 1.28 -15.56 14.18
CA VAL A 283 0.36 -15.09 13.15
C VAL A 283 1.13 -14.69 11.88
N ALA A 284 2.24 -13.97 12.02
CA ALA A 284 3.06 -13.59 10.87
C ALA A 284 3.61 -14.80 10.11
N VAL A 285 4.11 -15.82 10.81
CA VAL A 285 4.61 -17.06 10.21
C VAL A 285 3.51 -17.79 9.44
N ALA A 286 2.33 -17.99 10.06
CA ALA A 286 1.19 -18.66 9.40
C ALA A 286 0.74 -17.88 8.16
N CYS A 287 0.65 -16.56 8.26
CA CYS A 287 0.26 -15.68 7.17
C CYS A 287 1.29 -15.68 6.03
N MET A 288 2.57 -15.55 6.32
CA MET A 288 3.62 -15.63 5.31
C MET A 288 3.68 -17.02 4.64
N ALA A 289 3.46 -18.11 5.38
CA ALA A 289 3.40 -19.45 4.81
C ALA A 289 2.23 -19.58 3.81
N THR A 290 1.07 -18.99 4.14
CA THR A 290 -0.07 -18.91 3.20
C THR A 290 0.27 -18.10 1.97
N GLU A 291 0.99 -16.99 2.13
CA GLU A 291 1.47 -16.15 1.01
C GLU A 291 2.44 -16.92 0.11
N VAL A 292 3.40 -17.66 0.68
CA VAL A 292 4.32 -18.55 -0.09
C VAL A 292 3.54 -19.52 -0.95
N LEU A 293 2.49 -20.16 -0.41
CA LEU A 293 1.62 -21.07 -1.18
C LEU A 293 0.91 -20.32 -2.31
N GLY A 294 0.39 -19.11 -2.05
CA GLY A 294 -0.24 -18.28 -3.07
C GLY A 294 0.70 -17.91 -4.21
N LEU A 295 1.91 -17.48 -3.88
CA LEU A 295 2.95 -17.14 -4.86
C LEU A 295 3.45 -18.36 -5.65
N ALA A 296 3.56 -19.52 -5.00
CA ALA A 296 3.91 -20.77 -5.67
C ALA A 296 2.80 -21.22 -6.65
N LEU A 297 1.52 -21.04 -6.29
CA LEU A 297 0.40 -21.28 -7.21
C LEU A 297 0.42 -20.32 -8.41
N LEU A 298 0.76 -19.05 -8.23
CA LEU A 298 0.94 -18.11 -9.33
C LEU A 298 2.08 -18.55 -10.27
N TRP A 299 3.21 -18.98 -9.71
CA TRP A 299 4.35 -19.47 -10.48
C TRP A 299 3.99 -20.68 -11.35
N LEU A 300 3.30 -21.65 -10.74
CA LEU A 300 2.98 -22.94 -11.37
C LEU A 300 1.59 -22.96 -12.04
N ALA A 301 0.89 -21.82 -12.12
CA ALA A 301 -0.48 -21.77 -12.61
C ALA A 301 -0.62 -22.32 -14.04
N PRO A 302 -1.42 -23.39 -14.26
CA PRO A 302 -1.68 -23.92 -15.59
C PRO A 302 -2.82 -23.18 -16.32
N SER A 303 -3.59 -22.35 -15.60
CA SER A 303 -4.72 -21.60 -16.14
C SER A 303 -4.99 -20.31 -15.35
N PRO A 304 -5.77 -19.36 -15.90
CA PRO A 304 -6.17 -18.13 -15.20
C PRO A 304 -6.86 -18.39 -13.86
N ALA A 305 -7.66 -19.45 -13.75
CA ALA A 305 -8.36 -19.80 -12.51
C ALA A 305 -7.39 -20.10 -11.37
N TRP A 306 -6.31 -20.82 -11.62
CA TRP A 306 -5.28 -21.11 -10.63
C TRP A 306 -4.52 -19.86 -10.21
N SER A 307 -4.24 -18.95 -11.15
CA SER A 307 -3.59 -17.67 -10.82
C SER A 307 -4.50 -16.78 -9.98
N LEU A 308 -5.81 -16.79 -10.18
CA LEU A 308 -6.77 -16.10 -9.30
C LEU A 308 -6.75 -16.65 -7.88
N VAL A 309 -6.73 -17.98 -7.72
CA VAL A 309 -6.59 -18.63 -6.40
C VAL A 309 -5.25 -18.24 -5.76
N GLY A 310 -4.16 -18.28 -6.52
CA GLY A 310 -2.83 -17.87 -6.06
C GLY A 310 -2.80 -16.43 -5.58
N ALA A 311 -3.37 -15.50 -6.36
CA ALA A 311 -3.48 -14.10 -6.00
C ALA A 311 -4.33 -13.89 -4.73
N GLY A 312 -5.46 -14.60 -4.62
CA GLY A 312 -6.31 -14.59 -3.43
C GLY A 312 -5.59 -15.06 -2.18
N LEU A 313 -4.87 -16.20 -2.26
CA LEU A 313 -4.07 -16.72 -1.14
C LEU A 313 -2.91 -15.77 -0.76
N THR A 314 -2.26 -15.13 -1.74
CA THR A 314 -1.23 -14.12 -1.49
C THR A 314 -1.81 -12.94 -0.71
N GLY A 315 -3.01 -12.45 -1.09
CA GLY A 315 -3.70 -11.37 -0.37
C GLY A 315 -4.14 -11.77 1.03
N PHE A 316 -4.71 -12.98 1.17
CA PHE A 316 -5.12 -13.54 2.45
C PHE A 316 -3.94 -13.64 3.42
N GLY A 317 -2.79 -14.16 2.93
CA GLY A 317 -1.57 -14.30 3.71
C GLY A 317 -0.98 -12.96 4.10
N LEU A 318 -0.81 -12.02 3.17
CA LEU A 318 -0.19 -10.73 3.48
C LEU A 318 -1.00 -9.89 4.48
N SER A 319 -2.32 -10.09 4.55
CA SER A 319 -3.25 -9.20 5.28
C SER A 319 -2.85 -8.92 6.72
N LEU A 320 -2.44 -9.93 7.48
CA LEU A 320 -2.11 -9.76 8.89
C LEU A 320 -0.60 -9.65 9.16
N VAL A 321 0.26 -9.79 8.16
CA VAL A 321 1.73 -9.69 8.35
C VAL A 321 2.10 -8.30 8.89
N TYR A 322 1.57 -7.23 8.28
CA TYR A 322 1.84 -5.86 8.71
C TYR A 322 1.45 -5.62 10.19
N PRO A 323 0.21 -5.87 10.66
CA PRO A 323 -0.13 -5.67 12.06
C PRO A 323 0.57 -6.65 13.00
N ALA A 324 0.81 -7.89 12.59
CA ALA A 324 1.43 -8.92 13.42
C ALA A 324 2.89 -8.58 13.75
N LEU A 325 3.72 -8.32 12.73
CA LEU A 325 5.10 -7.88 12.93
C LEU A 325 5.18 -6.45 13.50
N GLY A 326 4.21 -5.59 13.19
CA GLY A 326 4.13 -4.23 13.72
C GLY A 326 3.97 -4.21 15.24
N VAL A 327 3.14 -5.08 15.81
CA VAL A 327 2.99 -5.23 17.27
C VAL A 327 4.32 -5.64 17.90
N GLU A 328 5.04 -6.59 17.32
CA GLU A 328 6.34 -7.05 17.84
C GLU A 328 7.43 -5.98 17.68
N ALA A 329 7.42 -5.22 16.58
CA ALA A 329 8.33 -4.10 16.35
C ALA A 329 8.15 -2.99 17.41
N ILE A 330 6.88 -2.64 17.71
CA ILE A 330 6.56 -1.56 18.66
C ILE A 330 6.90 -1.92 20.10
N LYS A 331 6.90 -3.20 20.49
CA LYS A 331 7.39 -3.64 21.81
C LYS A 331 8.86 -3.25 22.06
N GLN A 332 9.65 -3.06 20.99
CA GLN A 332 11.07 -2.70 21.07
C GLN A 332 11.31 -1.19 21.18
N VAL A 333 10.25 -0.39 21.09
CA VAL A 333 10.30 1.07 21.11
C VAL A 333 9.65 1.61 22.39
N PRO A 334 10.23 2.63 23.06
CA PRO A 334 9.63 3.25 24.24
C PRO A 334 8.21 3.75 23.95
N SER A 335 7.35 3.73 24.99
CA SER A 335 5.94 4.13 24.87
C SER A 335 5.73 5.54 24.33
N SER A 336 6.61 6.48 24.69
CA SER A 336 6.62 7.87 24.21
C SER A 336 6.93 8.03 22.71
N SER A 337 7.49 7.00 22.06
CA SER A 337 7.97 7.05 20.68
C SER A 337 7.30 6.03 19.74
N ARG A 338 6.18 5.43 20.18
CA ARG A 338 5.46 4.42 19.38
C ARG A 338 5.04 4.92 18.00
N GLY A 339 4.63 6.18 17.88
CA GLY A 339 4.28 6.79 16.59
C GLY A 339 5.47 6.86 15.63
N ALA A 340 6.64 7.28 16.12
CA ALA A 340 7.88 7.28 15.34
C ALA A 340 8.29 5.85 14.94
N GLY A 341 8.12 4.88 15.84
CA GLY A 341 8.36 3.46 15.56
C GLY A 341 7.46 2.92 14.46
N LEU A 342 6.16 3.20 14.48
CA LEU A 342 5.22 2.80 13.42
C LEU A 342 5.56 3.46 12.08
N GLY A 343 5.93 4.74 12.09
CA GLY A 343 6.38 5.45 10.90
C GLY A 343 7.64 4.83 10.29
N ALA A 344 8.64 4.52 11.13
CA ALA A 344 9.86 3.85 10.71
C ALA A 344 9.61 2.42 10.21
N TYR A 345 8.68 1.69 10.83
CA TYR A 345 8.28 0.36 10.40
C TYR A 345 7.59 0.38 9.02
N ALA A 346 6.74 1.37 8.75
CA ALA A 346 6.06 1.51 7.46
C ALA A 346 7.03 1.73 6.29
N VAL A 347 8.22 2.29 6.53
CA VAL A 347 9.30 2.47 5.54
C VAL A 347 9.69 1.13 4.91
N PHE A 348 9.71 0.04 5.67
CA PHE A 348 10.08 -1.29 5.18
C PHE A 348 9.06 -1.85 4.16
N PHE A 349 7.78 -1.49 4.31
CA PHE A 349 6.76 -1.83 3.32
C PHE A 349 6.97 -1.06 2.01
N ASP A 350 7.18 0.26 2.09
CA ASP A 350 7.41 1.09 0.90
C ASP A 350 8.72 0.69 0.18
N MET A 351 9.76 0.31 0.94
CA MET A 351 11.03 -0.18 0.40
C MET A 351 10.83 -1.49 -0.38
N ALA A 352 10.01 -2.41 0.12
CA ALA A 352 9.68 -3.64 -0.59
C ALA A 352 9.09 -3.34 -1.97
N LEU A 353 8.12 -2.44 -2.03
CA LEU A 353 7.41 -2.09 -3.26
C LEU A 353 8.30 -1.29 -4.23
N ALA A 354 9.19 -0.43 -3.70
CA ALA A 354 10.15 0.31 -4.52
C ALA A 354 11.16 -0.64 -5.21
N ILE A 355 11.59 -1.68 -4.52
CA ILE A 355 12.57 -2.65 -5.02
C ILE A 355 11.92 -3.71 -5.91
N ALA A 356 10.69 -4.13 -5.61
CA ALA A 356 10.02 -5.23 -6.30
C ALA A 356 9.94 -5.00 -7.82
N GLY A 357 9.59 -3.79 -8.26
CA GLY A 357 9.47 -3.45 -9.68
C GLY A 357 10.76 -3.71 -10.47
N PRO A 358 11.85 -2.97 -10.21
CA PRO A 358 13.09 -3.14 -10.96
C PRO A 358 13.74 -4.52 -10.76
N LEU A 359 13.69 -5.10 -9.54
CA LEU A 359 14.24 -6.42 -9.25
C LEU A 359 13.53 -7.50 -10.07
N MET A 360 12.22 -7.55 -10.00
CA MET A 360 11.43 -8.57 -10.71
C MET A 360 11.38 -8.33 -12.22
N GLY A 361 11.49 -7.06 -12.67
CA GLY A 361 11.70 -6.74 -14.07
C GLY A 361 12.99 -7.36 -14.64
N ALA A 362 14.09 -7.28 -13.90
CA ALA A 362 15.33 -7.93 -14.27
C ALA A 362 15.20 -9.47 -14.28
N VAL A 363 14.54 -10.07 -13.29
CA VAL A 363 14.25 -11.50 -13.26
C VAL A 363 13.40 -11.93 -14.46
N ALA A 364 12.36 -11.15 -14.81
CA ALA A 364 11.46 -11.46 -15.92
C ALA A 364 12.21 -11.51 -17.27
N VAL A 365 13.16 -10.59 -17.50
CA VAL A 365 13.97 -10.55 -18.74
C VAL A 365 14.80 -11.83 -18.92
N HIS A 366 15.33 -12.41 -17.84
CA HIS A 366 16.23 -13.57 -17.92
C HIS A 366 15.52 -14.92 -17.75
N LEU A 367 14.44 -14.96 -16.97
CA LEU A 367 13.78 -16.20 -16.54
C LEU A 367 12.28 -16.29 -16.91
N GLY A 368 11.73 -15.26 -17.56
CA GLY A 368 10.31 -15.17 -17.91
C GLY A 368 9.43 -14.66 -16.75
N TYR A 369 8.21 -14.21 -17.10
CA TYR A 369 7.30 -13.60 -16.11
C TYR A 369 6.76 -14.58 -15.06
N ALA A 370 6.65 -15.88 -15.36
CA ALA A 370 6.22 -16.85 -14.34
C ALA A 370 7.23 -16.94 -13.19
N SER A 371 8.54 -16.90 -13.49
CA SER A 371 9.61 -17.08 -12.52
C SER A 371 9.69 -16.00 -11.45
N ILE A 372 9.17 -14.79 -11.73
CA ILE A 372 9.13 -13.70 -10.74
C ILE A 372 8.33 -14.09 -9.49
N PHE A 373 7.25 -14.84 -9.66
CA PHE A 373 6.43 -15.31 -8.54
C PHE A 373 7.15 -16.40 -7.75
N GLY A 374 7.95 -17.26 -8.42
CA GLY A 374 8.82 -18.22 -7.76
C GLY A 374 9.90 -17.55 -6.91
N VAL A 375 10.55 -16.51 -7.45
CA VAL A 375 11.55 -15.72 -6.69
C VAL A 375 10.87 -14.99 -5.52
N ALA A 376 9.70 -14.42 -5.72
CA ALA A 376 8.94 -13.78 -4.65
C ALA A 376 8.55 -14.78 -3.55
N ALA A 377 8.16 -16.02 -3.91
CA ALA A 377 7.88 -17.09 -2.97
C ALA A 377 9.11 -17.46 -2.13
N LEU A 378 10.30 -17.54 -2.74
CA LEU A 378 11.55 -17.79 -2.03
C LEU A 378 11.90 -16.67 -1.06
N LEU A 379 11.69 -15.40 -1.45
CA LEU A 379 11.90 -14.25 -0.56
C LEU A 379 10.90 -14.25 0.61
N ALA A 380 9.63 -14.54 0.37
CA ALA A 380 8.64 -14.70 1.42
C ALA A 380 8.99 -15.86 2.36
N LEU A 381 9.48 -16.99 1.83
CA LEU A 381 9.98 -18.13 2.61
C LEU A 381 11.19 -17.74 3.49
N ALA A 382 12.11 -16.95 2.96
CA ALA A 382 13.20 -16.36 3.75
C ALA A 382 12.66 -15.48 4.88
N GLY A 383 11.58 -14.72 4.62
CA GLY A 383 10.83 -13.96 5.62
C GLY A 383 10.24 -14.83 6.73
N VAL A 384 9.68 -15.99 6.39
CA VAL A 384 9.23 -17.02 7.36
C VAL A 384 10.39 -17.45 8.24
N GLY A 385 11.54 -17.81 7.65
CA GLY A 385 12.74 -18.22 8.38
C GLY A 385 13.25 -17.15 9.34
N LEU A 386 13.32 -15.89 8.88
CA LEU A 386 13.71 -14.76 9.69
C LEU A 386 12.73 -14.57 10.87
N THR A 387 11.42 -14.61 10.62
CA THR A 387 10.38 -14.42 11.64
C THR A 387 10.42 -15.52 12.69
N LEU A 388 10.65 -16.78 12.30
CA LEU A 388 10.87 -17.90 13.23
C LEU A 388 12.12 -17.71 14.09
N ALA A 389 13.23 -17.24 13.51
CA ALA A 389 14.43 -16.94 14.26
C ALA A 389 14.22 -15.83 15.30
N LEU A 390 13.46 -14.78 14.94
CA LEU A 390 13.10 -13.70 15.87
C LEU A 390 12.19 -14.19 16.99
N ALA A 391 11.20 -15.03 16.67
CA ALA A 391 10.31 -15.63 17.67
C ALA A 391 11.08 -16.44 18.72
N ARG A 392 12.02 -17.28 18.30
CA ARG A 392 12.88 -18.08 19.19
C ARG A 392 13.78 -17.20 20.08
N ARG A 393 14.31 -16.09 19.56
CA ARG A 393 15.10 -15.13 20.35
C ARG A 393 14.25 -14.39 21.40
N GLY A 394 13.00 -14.06 21.05
CA GLY A 394 12.07 -13.40 21.97
C GLY A 394 11.64 -14.28 23.15
N GLN A 395 11.59 -15.61 22.97
CA GLN A 395 11.26 -16.58 24.04
C GLN A 395 12.42 -16.85 24.99
N ARG A 396 13.65 -16.52 24.60
CA ARG A 396 14.86 -16.73 25.43
C ARG A 396 15.23 -15.52 26.31
N ARG A 397 14.54 -14.39 26.14
CA ARG A 397 14.66 -13.16 26.95
C ARG A 397 13.47 -13.03 27.91
#